data_93afef977bad6c9eb5e6901ccf7431f3
#
_entry.id   93afef977bad6c9eb5e6901ccf7431f3
#
_cell.length_a   1.000
_cell.length_b   1.000
_cell.length_c   1.000
_cell.angle_alpha   90.00
_cell.angle_beta   90.00
_cell.angle_gamma   90.00
#
_symmetry.space_group_name_H-M   'P 1'
#
loop_
_entity.id
_entity.type
_entity.pdbx_description
1 polymer ?
#
loop_
_entity_poly.entity_id
_entity_poly.type
_entity_poly.pdbx_seq_one_letter_code
_entity_poly.pdbx_strand_id
1 'polypeptide(L)'
;MLTPDFQLKQDADTLTIIIKAPHARVTDTEIFIEGDEFRFHSKPYFLRLSLPGNILENGHEKASYDSDKGVFTIEVPKETPGETFEGLDMITSLLTPKTQKNNKPLIEVFGNGDNEEDRSQPDEEKEEDFDWFVEQKPYKETELSLDGPKYGFANQKSGVFKRLQDEVYEIVGLSDPENCPPTDRRTMREDAETEKFDPDHYLADLYDDENIQQIMKYEPPWCFEKEKEDTSKKIEFTDEELHKMKGLPKKEYLLDEAMVTTLCLGLIDILFGYAYNFRINEGEDNVESGWTICKLSATLSWLDTFTSIEEVMRSCMRRSLCFPLYRHWQLSTTVLKDVSRIMASGISW
;
A
#
# COMPACT_ATOMS: atom_id res chain seq x y z
N MET A 1 -8.60 -6.90 -6.15
CA MET A 1 -7.70 -8.02 -5.77
C MET A 1 -6.96 -8.48 -7.01
N LEU A 2 -5.68 -8.87 -6.89
CA LEU A 2 -4.85 -9.27 -8.02
C LEU A 2 -4.83 -10.78 -8.14
N THR A 3 -5.02 -11.31 -9.37
CA THR A 3 -4.80 -12.73 -9.63
C THR A 3 -3.28 -12.96 -9.74
N PRO A 4 -2.66 -13.78 -8.89
CA PRO A 4 -1.23 -14.08 -8.97
C PRO A 4 -0.93 -14.95 -10.19
N ASP A 5 0.34 -14.98 -10.60
CA ASP A 5 0.83 -15.99 -11.54
C ASP A 5 0.87 -17.34 -10.83
N PHE A 6 0.35 -18.38 -11.47
CA PHE A 6 0.31 -19.72 -10.89
C PHE A 6 0.61 -20.80 -11.90
N GLN A 7 1.09 -21.92 -11.42
CA GLN A 7 1.35 -23.12 -12.21
C GLN A 7 0.86 -24.34 -11.44
N LEU A 8 0.26 -25.26 -12.17
CA LEU A 8 -0.21 -26.53 -11.64
C LEU A 8 0.67 -27.68 -12.15
N LYS A 9 1.05 -28.54 -11.25
CA LYS A 9 1.75 -29.80 -11.56
C LYS A 9 1.03 -30.92 -10.85
N GLN A 10 0.98 -32.10 -11.43
CA GLN A 10 0.36 -33.26 -10.80
C GLN A 10 1.25 -34.47 -10.83
N ASP A 11 1.20 -35.23 -9.76
CA ASP A 11 1.69 -36.59 -9.65
C ASP A 11 0.53 -37.57 -9.60
N ALA A 12 0.79 -38.87 -9.44
CA ALA A 12 -0.26 -39.88 -9.34
C ALA A 12 -1.27 -39.56 -8.21
N ASP A 13 -0.80 -39.12 -7.05
CA ASP A 13 -1.60 -39.01 -5.83
C ASP A 13 -1.76 -37.55 -5.35
N THR A 14 -0.98 -36.60 -5.88
CA THR A 14 -0.93 -35.22 -5.40
C THR A 14 -1.03 -34.21 -6.53
N LEU A 15 -1.62 -33.06 -6.22
CA LEU A 15 -1.62 -31.85 -7.03
C LEU A 15 -0.71 -30.81 -6.37
N THR A 16 0.25 -30.29 -7.10
CA THR A 16 1.14 -29.22 -6.64
C THR A 16 0.73 -27.89 -7.27
N ILE A 17 0.37 -26.94 -6.45
CA ILE A 17 -0.02 -25.58 -6.86
C ILE A 17 1.14 -24.64 -6.50
N ILE A 18 1.73 -24.01 -7.50
CA ILE A 18 2.83 -23.07 -7.35
C ILE A 18 2.29 -21.68 -7.63
N ILE A 19 2.30 -20.79 -6.63
CA ILE A 19 1.73 -19.44 -6.70
C ILE A 19 2.85 -18.42 -6.49
N LYS A 20 3.03 -17.53 -7.47
CA LYS A 20 4.00 -16.45 -7.40
C LYS A 20 3.31 -15.20 -6.84
N ALA A 21 3.51 -14.95 -5.56
CA ALA A 21 2.93 -13.83 -4.83
C ALA A 21 4.05 -13.04 -4.12
N PRO A 22 4.84 -12.23 -4.84
CA PRO A 22 5.90 -11.43 -4.25
C PRO A 22 5.30 -10.41 -3.27
N HIS A 23 5.95 -10.25 -2.12
CA HIS A 23 5.53 -9.37 -1.03
C HIS A 23 4.31 -9.83 -0.22
N ALA A 24 3.77 -11.00 -0.48
CA ALA A 24 2.74 -11.61 0.37
C ALA A 24 3.32 -11.96 1.76
N ARG A 25 2.49 -11.81 2.80
CA ARG A 25 2.85 -12.17 4.17
C ARG A 25 2.30 -13.55 4.50
N VAL A 26 3.15 -14.46 4.92
CA VAL A 26 2.73 -15.82 5.30
C VAL A 26 1.72 -15.80 6.46
N THR A 27 1.87 -14.85 7.39
CA THR A 27 0.96 -14.71 8.54
C THR A 27 -0.47 -14.33 8.16
N ASP A 28 -0.65 -13.68 7.01
CA ASP A 28 -1.93 -13.17 6.55
C ASP A 28 -2.46 -14.01 5.36
N THR A 29 -1.88 -15.21 5.17
CA THR A 29 -2.25 -16.10 4.07
C THR A 29 -3.28 -17.11 4.54
N GLU A 30 -4.38 -17.17 3.81
CA GLU A 30 -5.46 -18.13 4.01
C GLU A 30 -5.56 -19.05 2.79
N ILE A 31 -5.62 -20.35 3.05
CA ILE A 31 -5.79 -21.37 2.01
C ILE A 31 -7.05 -22.15 2.37
N PHE A 32 -7.92 -22.29 1.41
CA PHE A 32 -9.19 -23.02 1.55
C PHE A 32 -9.30 -24.06 0.45
N ILE A 33 -9.67 -25.29 0.83
CA ILE A 33 -9.77 -26.44 -0.05
C ILE A 33 -11.11 -27.10 0.21
N GLU A 34 -11.97 -27.18 -0.81
CA GLU A 34 -13.27 -27.86 -0.69
C GLU A 34 -13.66 -28.52 -2.02
N GLY A 35 -13.67 -29.85 -2.05
CA GLY A 35 -14.04 -30.59 -3.26
C GLY A 35 -13.15 -30.27 -4.45
N ASP A 36 -13.70 -29.67 -5.49
CA ASP A 36 -12.99 -29.25 -6.71
C ASP A 36 -12.55 -27.77 -6.65
N GLU A 37 -12.77 -27.08 -5.53
CA GLU A 37 -12.42 -25.69 -5.38
C GLU A 37 -11.19 -25.48 -4.51
N PHE A 38 -10.26 -24.68 -5.00
CA PHE A 38 -9.09 -24.21 -4.27
C PHE A 38 -9.12 -22.69 -4.21
N ARG A 39 -8.96 -22.11 -3.01
CA ARG A 39 -8.86 -20.65 -2.79
C ARG A 39 -7.59 -20.32 -2.05
N PHE A 40 -6.91 -19.30 -2.50
CA PHE A 40 -5.74 -18.71 -1.88
C PHE A 40 -5.97 -17.21 -1.72
N HIS A 41 -5.84 -16.72 -0.52
CA HIS A 41 -5.91 -15.29 -0.22
C HIS A 41 -4.69 -14.86 0.56
N SER A 42 -3.98 -13.86 0.05
CA SER A 42 -2.88 -13.18 0.75
C SER A 42 -2.74 -11.79 0.14
N LYS A 43 -3.11 -10.75 0.89
CA LYS A 43 -3.15 -9.38 0.36
C LYS A 43 -1.86 -8.99 -0.37
N PRO A 44 -1.95 -8.40 -1.58
CA PRO A 44 -3.14 -8.02 -2.35
C PRO A 44 -3.70 -9.12 -3.29
N TYR A 45 -3.23 -10.36 -3.16
CA TYR A 45 -3.52 -11.46 -4.07
C TYR A 45 -4.74 -12.26 -3.64
N PHE A 46 -5.53 -12.66 -4.65
CA PHE A 46 -6.62 -13.62 -4.52
C PHE A 46 -6.62 -14.56 -5.72
N LEU A 47 -6.67 -15.87 -5.45
CA LEU A 47 -6.75 -16.90 -6.46
C LEU A 47 -7.84 -17.89 -6.07
N ARG A 48 -8.79 -18.12 -6.97
CA ARG A 48 -9.78 -19.18 -6.88
C ARG A 48 -9.67 -20.04 -8.13
N LEU A 49 -9.48 -21.33 -7.93
CA LEU A 49 -9.38 -22.31 -9.00
C LEU A 49 -10.52 -23.30 -8.90
N SER A 50 -11.17 -23.57 -10.02
CA SER A 50 -12.11 -24.68 -10.19
C SER A 50 -11.39 -25.81 -10.90
N LEU A 51 -11.01 -26.84 -10.14
CA LEU A 51 -10.24 -27.96 -10.64
C LEU A 51 -11.12 -28.95 -11.41
N PRO A 52 -10.55 -29.74 -12.34
CA PRO A 52 -11.30 -30.75 -13.05
C PRO A 52 -11.66 -31.99 -12.20
N GLY A 53 -11.00 -32.19 -11.05
CA GLY A 53 -11.25 -33.27 -10.11
C GLY A 53 -11.15 -32.80 -8.68
N ASN A 54 -11.60 -33.64 -7.74
CA ASN A 54 -11.67 -33.31 -6.32
C ASN A 54 -10.33 -33.47 -5.62
N ILE A 55 -10.08 -32.56 -4.67
CA ILE A 55 -8.93 -32.57 -3.78
C ILE A 55 -9.40 -32.67 -2.32
N LEU A 56 -8.57 -33.19 -1.44
CA LEU A 56 -8.93 -33.42 -0.05
C LEU A 56 -8.07 -32.59 0.90
N GLU A 57 -8.72 -32.02 1.90
CA GLU A 57 -8.07 -31.47 3.10
C GLU A 57 -8.09 -32.55 4.19
N ASN A 58 -6.99 -33.28 4.34
CA ASN A 58 -6.89 -34.42 5.26
C ASN A 58 -5.74 -34.30 6.25
N GLY A 59 -5.09 -33.12 6.33
CA GLY A 59 -3.95 -32.85 7.22
C GLY A 59 -2.61 -33.36 6.66
N HIS A 60 -2.57 -33.84 5.43
CA HIS A 60 -1.35 -34.22 4.71
C HIS A 60 -0.90 -33.17 3.69
N GLU A 61 -1.62 -32.06 3.63
CA GLU A 61 -1.25 -30.91 2.78
C GLU A 61 0.07 -30.34 3.27
N LYS A 62 0.90 -29.96 2.32
CA LYS A 62 2.16 -29.28 2.60
C LYS A 62 2.15 -27.92 1.91
N ALA A 63 2.36 -26.88 2.71
CA ALA A 63 2.57 -25.54 2.19
C ALA A 63 3.99 -25.08 2.54
N SER A 64 4.71 -24.60 1.56
CA SER A 64 6.04 -24.00 1.73
C SER A 64 6.08 -22.64 1.06
N TYR A 65 6.84 -21.72 1.63
CA TYR A 65 7.04 -20.38 1.08
C TYR A 65 8.53 -20.08 0.93
N ASP A 66 8.92 -19.76 -0.28
CA ASP A 66 10.27 -19.27 -0.62
C ASP A 66 10.24 -17.72 -0.59
N SER A 67 10.75 -17.13 0.48
CA SER A 67 10.75 -15.68 0.69
C SER A 67 11.63 -14.92 -0.31
N ASP A 68 12.67 -15.56 -0.84
CA ASP A 68 13.60 -14.93 -1.76
C ASP A 68 12.97 -14.76 -3.15
N LYS A 69 12.13 -15.70 -3.53
CA LYS A 69 11.41 -15.69 -4.81
C LYS A 69 9.97 -15.22 -4.71
N GLY A 70 9.43 -15.14 -3.50
CA GLY A 70 8.01 -14.81 -3.27
C GLY A 70 7.07 -15.89 -3.83
N VAL A 71 7.41 -17.17 -3.66
CA VAL A 71 6.67 -18.29 -4.24
C VAL A 71 6.12 -19.20 -3.15
N PHE A 72 4.81 -19.40 -3.19
CA PHE A 72 4.13 -20.43 -2.41
C PHE A 72 4.09 -21.73 -3.21
N THR A 73 4.42 -22.83 -2.58
CA THR A 73 4.27 -24.18 -3.15
C THR A 73 3.36 -24.97 -2.21
N ILE A 74 2.20 -25.37 -2.72
CA ILE A 74 1.16 -26.05 -1.96
C ILE A 74 0.92 -27.41 -2.60
N GLU A 75 1.14 -28.48 -1.84
CA GLU A 75 0.90 -29.86 -2.27
C GLU A 75 -0.40 -30.35 -1.61
N VAL A 76 -1.38 -30.75 -2.42
CA VAL A 76 -2.69 -31.19 -1.97
C VAL A 76 -2.95 -32.61 -2.49
N PRO A 77 -3.40 -33.54 -1.63
CA PRO A 77 -3.75 -34.89 -2.07
C PRO A 77 -5.04 -34.90 -2.91
N LYS A 78 -5.06 -35.74 -3.93
CA LYS A 78 -6.26 -36.00 -4.74
C LYS A 78 -7.22 -36.90 -3.97
N GLU A 79 -8.54 -36.72 -4.17
CA GLU A 79 -9.55 -37.58 -3.57
C GLU A 79 -9.42 -39.01 -4.10
N THR A 80 -9.18 -39.18 -5.39
CA THR A 80 -8.97 -40.48 -6.03
C THR A 80 -7.50 -40.64 -6.40
N PRO A 81 -6.73 -41.50 -5.69
CA PRO A 81 -5.35 -41.79 -6.05
C PRO A 81 -5.24 -42.36 -7.48
N GLY A 82 -4.29 -41.88 -8.28
CA GLY A 82 -4.10 -42.30 -9.66
C GLY A 82 -4.97 -41.57 -10.69
N GLU A 83 -5.87 -40.72 -10.29
CA GLU A 83 -6.67 -39.89 -11.19
C GLU A 83 -5.79 -38.83 -11.88
N THR A 84 -5.92 -38.71 -13.19
CA THR A 84 -5.22 -37.67 -13.96
C THR A 84 -6.17 -36.52 -14.25
N PHE A 85 -5.84 -35.32 -13.78
CA PHE A 85 -6.59 -34.11 -14.05
C PHE A 85 -6.23 -33.60 -15.45
N GLU A 86 -7.22 -33.55 -16.33
CA GLU A 86 -7.03 -33.04 -17.69
C GLU A 86 -7.22 -31.52 -17.73
N GLY A 87 -6.46 -30.82 -18.60
CA GLY A 87 -6.66 -29.40 -18.85
C GLY A 87 -6.11 -28.48 -17.76
N LEU A 88 -5.13 -28.90 -16.96
CA LEU A 88 -4.46 -28.06 -15.96
C LEU A 88 -3.68 -26.88 -16.57
N ASP A 89 -3.48 -26.86 -17.86
CA ASP A 89 -2.87 -25.80 -18.65
C ASP A 89 -3.89 -24.76 -19.15
N MET A 90 -5.19 -25.09 -19.09
CA MET A 90 -6.27 -24.20 -19.51
C MET A 90 -6.64 -23.18 -18.43
N ILE A 91 -5.78 -22.18 -18.23
CA ILE A 91 -5.89 -21.17 -17.15
C ILE A 91 -7.28 -20.51 -17.12
N THR A 92 -7.85 -20.17 -18.27
CA THR A 92 -9.15 -19.49 -18.36
C THR A 92 -10.29 -20.35 -17.83
N SER A 93 -10.28 -21.65 -18.06
CA SER A 93 -11.32 -22.56 -17.57
C SER A 93 -11.18 -22.79 -16.06
N LEU A 94 -9.97 -22.82 -15.53
CA LEU A 94 -9.69 -23.00 -14.11
C LEU A 94 -10.11 -21.77 -13.28
N LEU A 95 -10.03 -20.57 -13.87
CA LEU A 95 -10.42 -19.32 -13.21
C LEU A 95 -11.93 -19.04 -13.30
N THR A 96 -12.65 -19.75 -14.16
CA THR A 96 -14.10 -19.58 -14.31
C THR A 96 -14.84 -20.44 -13.28
N PRO A 97 -15.70 -19.86 -12.43
CA PRO A 97 -16.46 -20.64 -11.48
C PRO A 97 -17.43 -21.57 -12.21
N LYS A 98 -17.54 -22.80 -11.76
CA LYS A 98 -18.60 -23.70 -12.19
C LYS A 98 -19.92 -23.18 -11.62
N THR A 99 -20.68 -22.45 -12.44
CA THR A 99 -22.01 -21.97 -12.06
C THR A 99 -22.87 -23.18 -11.71
N GLN A 100 -23.26 -23.33 -10.46
CA GLN A 100 -24.37 -24.22 -10.12
C GLN A 100 -25.58 -23.71 -10.91
N LYS A 101 -26.05 -24.52 -11.82
CA LYS A 101 -27.27 -24.25 -12.61
C LYS A 101 -28.46 -24.26 -11.67
N ASN A 102 -28.68 -23.20 -10.93
CA ASN A 102 -30.01 -22.91 -10.41
C ASN A 102 -30.80 -22.30 -11.56
N ASN A 103 -31.55 -23.15 -12.26
CA ASN A 103 -32.53 -22.75 -13.24
C ASN A 103 -33.66 -21.96 -12.57
N LYS A 104 -33.43 -20.67 -12.32
CA LYS A 104 -34.53 -19.71 -12.16
C LYS A 104 -34.41 -18.69 -13.27
N PRO A 105 -35.48 -18.50 -14.09
CA PRO A 105 -35.43 -17.52 -15.17
C PRO A 105 -35.36 -16.10 -14.59
N LEU A 106 -34.38 -15.34 -15.04
CA LEU A 106 -34.06 -13.96 -14.61
C LEU A 106 -34.92 -12.93 -15.36
N ILE A 107 -36.23 -13.15 -15.53
CA ILE A 107 -37.16 -12.16 -16.06
C ILE A 107 -38.45 -12.25 -15.28
N GLU A 108 -38.63 -11.40 -14.28
CA GLU A 108 -39.95 -11.07 -13.78
C GLU A 108 -40.43 -9.80 -14.48
N VAL A 109 -41.49 -10.00 -15.29
CA VAL A 109 -42.24 -8.93 -15.93
C VAL A 109 -43.07 -8.24 -14.86
N PHE A 110 -42.78 -6.97 -14.56
CA PHE A 110 -43.67 -6.13 -13.77
C PHE A 110 -44.96 -5.85 -14.54
N GLY A 111 -46.03 -6.49 -14.13
CA GLY A 111 -47.39 -6.15 -14.52
C GLY A 111 -48.09 -5.42 -13.37
N ASN A 112 -48.53 -4.19 -13.62
CA ASN A 112 -49.38 -3.38 -12.73
C ASN A 112 -50.69 -4.11 -12.38
N GLY A 113 -51.13 -4.00 -11.14
CA GLY A 113 -52.47 -4.35 -10.70
C GLY A 113 -52.64 -4.19 -9.19
N ASP A 114 -53.38 -3.15 -8.83
CA ASP A 114 -53.86 -2.85 -7.50
C ASP A 114 -54.55 -4.02 -6.79
N ASN A 115 -54.31 -4.24 -5.51
CA ASN A 115 -55.33 -4.19 -4.45
C ASN A 115 -54.81 -4.69 -3.10
N GLU A 116 -55.31 -4.02 -2.07
CA GLU A 116 -55.13 -4.14 -0.63
C GLU A 116 -55.44 -5.55 -0.07
N GLU A 117 -54.77 -5.94 1.00
CA GLU A 117 -55.21 -6.30 2.35
C GLU A 117 -54.28 -7.30 3.05
N ASP A 118 -53.67 -6.76 4.09
CA ASP A 118 -53.48 -7.32 5.44
C ASP A 118 -53.25 -8.83 5.63
N ARG A 119 -52.01 -9.20 6.07
CA ARG A 119 -51.74 -10.10 7.21
C ARG A 119 -50.26 -10.27 7.50
N SER A 120 -49.92 -9.80 8.69
CA SER A 120 -48.72 -10.05 9.47
C SER A 120 -48.29 -11.53 9.52
N GLN A 121 -47.07 -11.84 9.12
CA GLN A 121 -46.28 -12.98 9.62
C GLN A 121 -44.78 -12.59 9.68
N PRO A 122 -44.00 -13.21 10.59
CA PRO A 122 -42.71 -12.69 11.05
C PRO A 122 -41.62 -12.84 10.02
N ASP A 123 -40.73 -11.83 9.97
CA ASP A 123 -39.52 -11.78 9.17
C ASP A 123 -38.63 -12.97 9.48
N GLU A 124 -38.61 -13.96 8.59
CA GLU A 124 -37.44 -14.80 8.39
C GLU A 124 -36.41 -13.91 7.68
N GLU A 125 -35.36 -13.56 8.38
CA GLU A 125 -34.18 -12.94 7.80
C GLU A 125 -33.68 -13.85 6.66
N LYS A 126 -34.00 -13.49 5.42
CA LYS A 126 -33.32 -14.03 4.27
C LYS A 126 -31.90 -13.52 4.34
N GLU A 127 -30.98 -14.41 4.75
CA GLU A 127 -29.57 -14.24 4.43
C GLU A 127 -29.52 -13.96 2.91
N GLU A 128 -29.31 -12.71 2.53
CA GLU A 128 -28.96 -12.35 1.16
C GLU A 128 -27.65 -13.05 0.89
N ASP A 129 -27.70 -14.07 0.08
CA ASP A 129 -26.54 -14.81 -0.44
C ASP A 129 -25.70 -13.79 -1.24
N PHE A 130 -24.80 -13.12 -0.55
CA PHE A 130 -23.92 -12.11 -1.13
C PHE A 130 -22.97 -12.83 -2.06
N ASP A 131 -23.24 -12.77 -3.36
CA ASP A 131 -22.39 -13.39 -4.38
C ASP A 131 -21.04 -12.65 -4.44
N TRP A 132 -20.07 -13.17 -3.72
CA TRP A 132 -18.68 -12.72 -3.71
C TRP A 132 -17.95 -13.06 -5.04
N PHE A 133 -18.65 -12.92 -6.14
CA PHE A 133 -18.06 -13.17 -7.45
C PHE A 133 -17.05 -12.07 -7.81
N VAL A 134 -15.77 -12.37 -7.63
CA VAL A 134 -14.69 -11.55 -8.15
C VAL A 134 -14.25 -12.13 -9.50
N GLU A 135 -14.45 -11.38 -10.60
CA GLU A 135 -13.94 -11.75 -11.90
C GLU A 135 -12.40 -11.81 -11.87
N GLN A 136 -11.84 -12.98 -12.12
CA GLN A 136 -10.40 -13.18 -12.17
C GLN A 136 -9.92 -13.13 -13.62
N LYS A 137 -8.90 -12.29 -13.86
CA LYS A 137 -8.25 -12.22 -15.18
C LYS A 137 -6.90 -12.94 -15.11
N PRO A 138 -6.55 -13.74 -16.14
CA PRO A 138 -5.25 -14.39 -16.20
C PRO A 138 -4.13 -13.36 -16.02
N TYR A 139 -3.14 -13.70 -15.22
CA TYR A 139 -1.94 -12.89 -15.07
C TYR A 139 -1.28 -12.71 -16.45
N LYS A 140 -1.13 -11.48 -16.88
CA LYS A 140 -0.32 -11.14 -18.05
C LYS A 140 1.00 -10.60 -17.53
N GLU A 141 2.08 -11.30 -17.82
CA GLU A 141 3.41 -10.74 -17.60
C GLU A 141 3.54 -9.47 -18.44
N THR A 142 3.35 -8.34 -17.79
CA THR A 142 3.61 -7.05 -18.43
C THR A 142 5.12 -6.99 -18.52
N GLU A 143 5.68 -7.09 -19.71
CA GLU A 143 7.08 -6.76 -19.94
C GLU A 143 7.32 -5.42 -19.27
N LEU A 144 8.16 -5.42 -18.23
CA LEU A 144 8.58 -4.20 -17.57
C LEU A 144 9.30 -3.39 -18.64
N SER A 145 8.60 -2.41 -19.23
CA SER A 145 9.22 -1.46 -20.15
C SER A 145 10.34 -0.78 -19.38
N LEU A 146 11.57 -1.10 -19.75
CA LEU A 146 12.77 -0.48 -19.17
C LEU A 146 12.84 1.02 -19.46
N ASP A 147 11.99 1.51 -20.36
CA ASP A 147 11.97 2.89 -20.88
C ASP A 147 10.92 3.79 -20.21
N GLY A 148 10.14 3.29 -19.25
CA GLY A 148 9.15 4.09 -18.53
C GLY A 148 9.78 5.03 -17.50
N PRO A 149 9.05 6.10 -17.09
CA PRO A 149 9.50 6.97 -16.01
C PRO A 149 9.81 6.19 -14.74
N LYS A 150 10.97 6.46 -14.16
CA LYS A 150 11.42 5.82 -12.93
C LYS A 150 11.06 6.68 -11.72
N TYR A 151 10.85 6.02 -10.58
CA TYR A 151 10.51 6.67 -9.31
C TYR A 151 10.99 5.85 -8.11
N GLY A 152 10.67 6.34 -6.91
CA GLY A 152 11.03 5.71 -5.64
C GLY A 152 12.50 5.86 -5.30
N PHE A 153 12.96 5.12 -4.30
CA PHE A 153 14.34 5.21 -3.81
C PHE A 153 15.33 4.94 -4.93
N ALA A 154 16.25 5.87 -5.12
CA ALA A 154 17.27 5.85 -6.17
C ALA A 154 16.72 5.68 -7.62
N ASN A 155 15.47 6.07 -7.87
CA ASN A 155 14.79 5.92 -9.17
C ASN A 155 14.85 4.47 -9.71
N GLN A 156 14.75 3.47 -8.84
CA GLN A 156 14.88 2.06 -9.23
C GLN A 156 13.54 1.34 -9.42
N LYS A 157 12.43 2.05 -9.30
CA LYS A 157 11.10 1.47 -9.44
C LYS A 157 10.40 1.98 -10.70
N SER A 158 9.67 1.09 -11.34
CA SER A 158 8.73 1.35 -12.43
C SER A 158 7.67 0.25 -12.43
N GLY A 159 6.46 0.51 -12.90
CA GLY A 159 5.40 -0.48 -13.03
C GLY A 159 4.72 -0.91 -11.73
N VAL A 160 5.08 -0.34 -10.57
CA VAL A 160 4.49 -0.71 -9.28
C VAL A 160 3.03 -0.26 -9.19
N PHE A 161 2.74 0.95 -9.66
CA PHE A 161 1.41 1.54 -9.57
C PHE A 161 0.42 0.96 -10.58
N LYS A 162 0.88 0.32 -11.66
CA LYS A 162 -0.02 -0.38 -12.61
C LYS A 162 -0.87 -1.46 -11.94
N ARG A 163 -0.38 -2.01 -10.82
CA ARG A 163 -1.06 -3.07 -10.07
C ARG A 163 -1.93 -2.55 -8.92
N LEU A 164 -1.77 -1.29 -8.53
CA LEU A 164 -2.37 -0.69 -7.34
C LEU A 164 -3.26 0.51 -7.68
N GLN A 165 -3.72 0.65 -8.93
CA GLN A 165 -4.39 1.86 -9.41
C GLN A 165 -5.53 2.36 -8.53
N ASP A 166 -6.34 1.46 -7.98
CA ASP A 166 -7.51 1.83 -7.19
C ASP A 166 -7.17 2.32 -5.77
N GLU A 167 -6.04 1.86 -5.20
CA GLU A 167 -5.61 2.22 -3.83
C GLU A 167 -4.65 3.42 -3.80
N VAL A 168 -4.03 3.73 -4.94
CA VAL A 168 -2.95 4.73 -5.04
C VAL A 168 -3.47 6.16 -4.92
N TYR A 169 -4.67 6.45 -5.42
CA TYR A 169 -5.22 7.80 -5.48
C TYR A 169 -5.41 8.48 -4.12
N GLU A 170 -5.56 7.71 -3.05
CA GLU A 170 -5.68 8.27 -1.71
C GLU A 170 -4.37 8.84 -1.18
N ILE A 171 -3.24 8.27 -1.60
CA ILE A 171 -1.90 8.61 -1.11
C ILE A 171 -1.14 9.46 -2.14
N VAL A 172 -1.10 9.02 -3.39
CA VAL A 172 -0.35 9.65 -4.48
C VAL A 172 -1.21 10.71 -5.17
N GLY A 173 -0.68 11.91 -5.32
CA GLY A 173 -1.38 13.02 -5.97
C GLY A 173 -1.37 12.96 -7.50
N LEU A 174 -0.50 12.10 -8.08
CA LEU A 174 -0.43 11.90 -9.53
C LEU A 174 -1.51 10.93 -9.98
N SER A 175 -2.28 11.32 -10.99
CA SER A 175 -3.30 10.47 -11.60
C SER A 175 -2.70 9.30 -12.40
N ASP A 176 -1.53 9.49 -13.00
CA ASP A 176 -0.81 8.47 -13.76
C ASP A 176 0.69 8.52 -13.46
N PRO A 177 1.13 7.91 -12.33
CA PRO A 177 2.53 7.91 -11.94
C PRO A 177 3.46 7.21 -12.94
N GLU A 178 2.94 6.25 -13.71
CA GLU A 178 3.72 5.42 -14.61
C GLU A 178 4.05 6.10 -15.93
N ASN A 179 3.22 7.05 -16.37
CA ASN A 179 3.43 7.74 -17.62
C ASN A 179 3.82 9.23 -17.44
N CYS A 180 3.78 9.75 -16.19
CA CYS A 180 4.14 11.13 -15.91
C CYS A 180 5.67 11.31 -15.85
N PRO A 181 6.28 12.10 -16.73
CA PRO A 181 7.71 12.40 -16.70
C PRO A 181 8.12 13.07 -15.39
N PRO A 182 9.33 12.80 -14.86
CA PRO A 182 9.82 13.45 -13.64
C PRO A 182 9.83 14.99 -13.72
N THR A 183 10.05 15.55 -14.90
CA THR A 183 10.08 17.00 -15.15
C THR A 183 8.74 17.68 -14.92
N ASP A 184 7.64 16.99 -15.16
CA ASP A 184 6.29 17.57 -15.15
C ASP A 184 5.64 17.44 -13.77
N ARG A 185 6.10 16.48 -12.94
CA ARG A 185 5.55 16.19 -11.61
C ARG A 185 5.51 17.41 -10.70
N ARG A 186 6.58 18.21 -10.73
CA ARG A 186 6.68 19.43 -9.93
C ARG A 186 5.64 20.47 -10.35
N THR A 187 5.54 20.75 -11.65
CA THR A 187 4.56 21.72 -12.17
C THR A 187 3.14 21.29 -11.81
N MET A 188 2.80 20.03 -12.08
CA MET A 188 1.48 19.48 -11.73
C MET A 188 1.18 19.58 -10.23
N ARG A 189 2.19 19.33 -9.38
CA ARG A 189 2.07 19.48 -7.93
C ARG A 189 1.80 20.92 -7.54
N GLU A 190 2.59 21.86 -8.04
CA GLU A 190 2.46 23.29 -7.71
C GLU A 190 1.13 23.88 -8.18
N ASP A 191 0.60 23.43 -9.31
CA ASP A 191 -0.71 23.80 -9.82
C ASP A 191 -1.82 23.26 -8.90
N ALA A 192 -1.76 21.97 -8.54
CA ALA A 192 -2.70 21.35 -7.61
C ALA A 192 -2.64 21.99 -6.20
N GLU A 193 -1.48 22.38 -5.72
CA GLU A 193 -1.32 23.08 -4.44
C GLU A 193 -1.96 24.48 -4.51
N THR A 194 -1.80 25.18 -5.64
CA THR A 194 -2.40 26.51 -5.85
C THR A 194 -3.92 26.42 -5.88
N GLU A 195 -4.48 25.40 -6.53
CA GLU A 195 -5.92 25.16 -6.56
C GLU A 195 -6.49 24.78 -5.19
N LYS A 196 -5.75 24.00 -4.41
CA LYS A 196 -6.17 23.52 -3.08
C LYS A 196 -5.91 24.51 -1.96
N PHE A 197 -5.16 25.58 -2.19
CA PHE A 197 -4.96 26.61 -1.18
C PHE A 197 -6.27 27.33 -0.87
N ASP A 198 -6.67 27.27 0.38
CA ASP A 198 -7.89 27.89 0.90
C ASP A 198 -7.50 29.06 1.81
N PRO A 199 -7.68 30.30 1.34
CA PRO A 199 -7.33 31.50 2.11
C PRO A 199 -8.23 31.67 3.37
N ASP A 200 -9.48 31.24 3.32
CA ASP A 200 -10.39 31.37 4.45
C ASP A 200 -9.97 30.43 5.58
N HIS A 201 -9.60 29.18 5.26
CA HIS A 201 -9.04 28.26 6.24
C HIS A 201 -7.71 28.80 6.82
N TYR A 202 -6.82 29.31 5.98
CA TYR A 202 -5.55 29.90 6.44
C TYR A 202 -5.78 31.07 7.40
N LEU A 203 -6.76 31.94 7.10
CA LEU A 203 -7.10 33.07 7.96
C LEU A 203 -7.78 32.61 9.26
N ALA A 204 -8.63 31.57 9.21
CA ALA A 204 -9.22 31.00 10.41
C ALA A 204 -8.14 30.52 11.37
N ASP A 205 -7.16 29.72 10.90
CA ASP A 205 -6.04 29.22 11.70
C ASP A 205 -5.11 30.35 12.20
N LEU A 206 -5.04 31.46 11.48
CA LEU A 206 -4.26 32.63 11.86
C LEU A 206 -4.88 33.44 13.00
N TYR A 207 -6.21 33.54 13.02
CA TYR A 207 -6.97 34.33 14.00
C TYR A 207 -7.41 33.53 15.21
N ASP A 208 -7.67 32.21 15.06
CA ASP A 208 -8.00 31.28 16.13
C ASP A 208 -6.86 30.24 16.28
N ASP A 209 -5.75 30.70 16.86
CA ASP A 209 -4.51 29.92 16.93
C ASP A 209 -4.26 29.28 18.30
N GLU A 210 -5.23 29.26 19.23
CA GLU A 210 -5.02 28.76 20.60
C GLU A 210 -4.48 27.32 20.63
N ASN A 211 -5.09 26.42 19.83
CA ASN A 211 -4.66 25.03 19.70
C ASN A 211 -3.28 24.94 19.05
N ILE A 212 -3.03 25.77 18.04
CA ILE A 212 -1.75 25.80 17.32
C ILE A 212 -0.64 26.27 18.24
N GLN A 213 -0.91 27.24 19.11
CA GLN A 213 0.06 27.70 20.12
C GLN A 213 0.42 26.60 21.14
N GLN A 214 -0.53 25.73 21.49
CA GLN A 214 -0.24 24.57 22.34
C GLN A 214 0.68 23.58 21.62
N ILE A 215 0.36 23.24 20.38
CA ILE A 215 1.19 22.37 19.52
C ILE A 215 2.61 22.95 19.36
N MET A 216 2.74 24.25 19.18
CA MET A 216 4.05 24.89 19.05
C MET A 216 4.85 24.88 20.34
N LYS A 217 4.19 24.89 21.51
CA LYS A 217 4.85 24.77 22.82
C LYS A 217 5.29 23.37 23.17
N TYR A 218 4.73 22.35 22.51
CA TYR A 218 5.17 20.98 22.70
C TYR A 218 6.64 20.84 22.34
N GLU A 219 7.42 20.22 23.21
CA GLU A 219 8.87 20.02 23.03
C GLU A 219 9.16 18.56 22.67
N PRO A 220 9.37 18.24 21.38
CA PRO A 220 9.76 16.91 20.95
C PRO A 220 11.14 16.47 21.52
N PRO A 221 11.43 15.17 21.57
CA PRO A 221 12.67 14.64 22.14
C PRO A 221 13.95 15.25 21.57
N TRP A 222 13.97 15.56 20.28
CA TRP A 222 15.13 16.19 19.62
C TRP A 222 15.38 17.65 20.05
N CYS A 223 14.50 18.27 20.83
CA CYS A 223 14.74 19.58 21.42
C CYS A 223 15.65 19.53 22.65
N PHE A 224 15.71 18.38 23.33
CA PHE A 224 16.45 18.20 24.60
C PHE A 224 17.90 17.75 24.40
N GLU A 225 18.31 17.37 23.19
CA GLU A 225 19.63 16.80 22.93
C GLU A 225 20.80 17.82 22.90
N LYS A 226 20.54 19.12 23.11
CA LYS A 226 21.53 20.19 22.91
C LYS A 226 22.63 20.32 24.01
N GLU A 227 22.64 19.52 25.08
CA GLU A 227 23.58 19.72 26.17
C GLU A 227 24.74 18.71 26.29
N LYS A 228 24.93 17.85 25.30
CA LYS A 228 26.06 16.91 25.32
C LYS A 228 26.94 17.09 24.09
N GLU A 229 27.93 17.98 24.21
CA GLU A 229 29.07 18.17 23.28
C GLU A 229 29.98 16.93 23.22
N ASP A 230 29.46 15.73 23.15
CA ASP A 230 30.28 14.53 22.98
C ASP A 230 30.01 13.91 21.59
N THR A 231 30.76 14.40 20.60
CA THR A 231 30.74 13.99 19.20
C THR A 231 31.17 12.54 18.98
N SER A 232 31.42 11.77 20.04
CA SER A 232 31.84 10.36 19.95
C SER A 232 30.74 9.35 20.31
N LYS A 233 29.52 9.78 20.65
CA LYS A 233 28.45 8.84 20.98
C LYS A 233 27.96 8.12 19.77
N LYS A 234 28.24 6.83 19.71
CA LYS A 234 27.52 5.91 18.80
C LYS A 234 26.03 5.98 19.12
N ILE A 235 25.24 6.11 18.07
CA ILE A 235 23.77 5.98 18.16
C ILE A 235 23.46 4.59 18.73
N GLU A 236 22.82 4.54 19.90
CA GLU A 236 22.36 3.30 20.50
C GLU A 236 20.90 3.08 20.11
N PHE A 237 20.65 2.04 19.34
CA PHE A 237 19.32 1.64 18.96
C PHE A 237 18.72 0.73 20.04
N THR A 238 17.43 0.86 20.27
CA THR A 238 16.67 -0.07 21.12
C THR A 238 16.60 -1.47 20.49
N ASP A 239 16.34 -2.49 21.29
CA ASP A 239 16.20 -3.87 20.78
C ASP A 239 15.08 -3.99 19.73
N GLU A 240 14.00 -3.23 19.89
CA GLU A 240 12.88 -3.19 18.93
C GLU A 240 13.30 -2.56 17.60
N GLU A 241 14.04 -1.46 17.62
CA GLU A 241 14.58 -0.82 16.42
C GLU A 241 15.56 -1.73 15.70
N LEU A 242 16.45 -2.40 16.44
CA LEU A 242 17.38 -3.39 15.89
C LEU A 242 16.64 -4.55 15.25
N HIS A 243 15.54 -5.01 15.85
CA HIS A 243 14.72 -6.07 15.27
C HIS A 243 14.04 -5.61 13.98
N LYS A 244 13.48 -4.41 13.95
CA LYS A 244 12.89 -3.81 12.72
C LYS A 244 13.94 -3.64 11.63
N MET A 245 15.14 -3.15 11.96
CA MET A 245 16.25 -2.98 11.01
C MET A 245 16.73 -4.31 10.43
N LYS A 246 16.74 -5.39 11.22
CA LYS A 246 17.09 -6.74 10.73
C LYS A 246 16.07 -7.27 9.71
N GLY A 247 14.82 -6.86 9.81
CA GLY A 247 13.75 -7.23 8.89
C GLY A 247 13.77 -6.46 7.56
N LEU A 248 14.59 -5.40 7.45
CA LEU A 248 14.68 -4.62 6.21
C LEU A 248 15.41 -5.42 5.12
N PRO A 249 14.99 -5.27 3.83
CA PRO A 249 15.66 -5.92 2.71
C PRO A 249 17.12 -5.48 2.62
N LYS A 250 18.04 -6.45 2.60
CA LYS A 250 19.46 -6.17 2.36
C LYS A 250 19.69 -5.99 0.87
N LYS A 251 19.66 -4.73 0.41
CA LYS A 251 19.96 -4.37 -0.97
C LYS A 251 21.14 -3.42 -1.00
N GLU A 252 22.06 -3.69 -1.89
CA GLU A 252 23.14 -2.76 -2.22
C GLU A 252 22.70 -1.91 -3.41
N TYR A 253 22.88 -0.60 -3.29
CA TYR A 253 22.55 0.36 -4.34
C TYR A 253 23.84 0.99 -4.85
N LEU A 254 24.01 0.99 -6.18
CA LEU A 254 25.06 1.77 -6.82
C LEU A 254 24.55 3.21 -6.91
N LEU A 255 25.04 4.07 -6.02
CA LEU A 255 24.67 5.47 -5.94
C LEU A 255 25.86 6.34 -6.34
N ASP A 256 25.64 7.26 -7.27
CA ASP A 256 26.60 8.33 -7.52
C ASP A 256 26.34 9.51 -6.56
N GLU A 257 27.28 10.47 -6.51
CA GLU A 257 27.22 11.60 -5.59
C GLU A 257 25.96 12.48 -5.81
N ALA A 258 25.56 12.68 -7.06
CA ALA A 258 24.37 13.45 -7.39
C ALA A 258 23.10 12.74 -6.87
N MET A 259 23.03 11.42 -7.02
CA MET A 259 21.91 10.61 -6.51
C MET A 259 21.85 10.61 -5.00
N VAL A 260 23.00 10.51 -4.30
CA VAL A 260 23.06 10.64 -2.84
C VAL A 260 22.51 11.99 -2.40
N THR A 261 22.91 13.08 -3.06
CA THR A 261 22.39 14.42 -2.75
C THR A 261 20.86 14.48 -2.94
N THR A 262 20.34 13.96 -4.04
CA THR A 262 18.91 13.92 -4.29
C THR A 262 18.15 13.10 -3.23
N LEU A 263 18.70 11.96 -2.81
CA LEU A 263 18.11 11.12 -1.76
C LEU A 263 18.11 11.84 -0.40
N CYS A 264 19.19 12.54 -0.05
CA CYS A 264 19.25 13.33 1.17
C CYS A 264 18.23 14.46 1.19
N LEU A 265 18.04 15.15 0.07
CA LEU A 265 17.01 16.19 -0.08
C LEU A 265 15.59 15.60 0.03
N GLY A 266 15.34 14.45 -0.57
CA GLY A 266 14.07 13.72 -0.39
C GLY A 266 13.84 13.26 1.05
N LEU A 267 14.88 12.86 1.75
CA LEU A 267 14.79 12.52 3.18
C LEU A 267 14.39 13.72 4.04
N ILE A 268 14.90 14.93 3.75
CA ILE A 268 14.50 16.15 4.45
C ILE A 268 12.99 16.41 4.27
N ASP A 269 12.47 16.21 3.07
CA ASP A 269 11.05 16.36 2.76
C ASP A 269 10.19 15.36 3.55
N ILE A 270 10.62 14.09 3.64
CA ILE A 270 9.94 13.06 4.45
C ILE A 270 10.00 13.38 5.94
N LEU A 271 11.18 13.81 6.44
CA LEU A 271 11.36 14.21 7.84
C LEU A 271 10.49 15.40 8.21
N PHE A 272 10.21 16.31 7.29
CA PHE A 272 9.26 17.40 7.52
C PHE A 272 7.85 16.85 7.80
N GLY A 273 7.37 15.92 6.99
CA GLY A 273 6.09 15.25 7.21
C GLY A 273 6.05 14.51 8.55
N TYR A 274 7.12 13.79 8.88
CA TYR A 274 7.26 13.09 10.16
C TYR A 274 7.25 14.07 11.36
N ALA A 275 8.07 15.11 11.33
CA ALA A 275 8.15 16.08 12.42
C ALA A 275 6.84 16.85 12.62
N TYR A 276 6.12 17.14 11.53
CA TYR A 276 4.78 17.72 11.59
C TYR A 276 3.82 16.78 12.30
N ASN A 277 3.72 15.52 11.84
CA ASN A 277 2.85 14.50 12.42
C ASN A 277 3.15 14.29 13.91
N PHE A 278 4.42 14.14 14.26
CA PHE A 278 4.86 13.93 15.63
C PHE A 278 4.46 15.09 16.55
N ARG A 279 4.56 16.32 16.04
CA ARG A 279 4.22 17.52 16.82
C ARG A 279 2.72 17.67 17.04
N ILE A 280 1.89 17.45 16.00
CA ILE A 280 0.43 17.58 16.13
C ILE A 280 -0.20 16.46 16.99
N ASN A 281 0.44 15.31 17.07
CA ASN A 281 0.00 14.17 17.88
C ASN A 281 0.75 14.09 19.23
N GLU A 282 1.55 15.10 19.58
CA GLU A 282 2.34 15.15 20.83
C GLU A 282 3.20 13.88 21.04
N GLY A 283 3.69 13.29 19.96
CA GLY A 283 4.54 12.10 19.97
C GLY A 283 3.80 10.76 19.98
N GLU A 284 2.48 10.77 19.93
CA GLU A 284 1.67 9.55 19.81
C GLU A 284 1.34 9.27 18.36
N ASP A 285 1.75 8.10 17.84
CA ASP A 285 1.36 7.67 16.50
C ASP A 285 -0.07 7.14 16.51
N ASN A 286 -0.80 7.47 15.44
CA ASN A 286 -2.16 6.98 15.20
C ASN A 286 -2.27 6.32 13.81
N VAL A 287 -3.44 5.78 13.49
CA VAL A 287 -3.68 5.09 12.20
C VAL A 287 -3.54 6.01 11.00
N GLU A 288 -3.71 7.33 11.17
CA GLU A 288 -3.63 8.34 10.11
C GLU A 288 -2.22 8.94 9.96
N SER A 289 -1.30 8.63 10.89
CA SER A 289 0.06 9.20 10.87
C SER A 289 0.77 8.95 9.54
N GLY A 290 0.68 7.74 9.01
CA GLY A 290 1.25 7.41 7.70
C GLY A 290 0.65 8.23 6.56
N TRP A 291 -0.66 8.46 6.58
CA TRP A 291 -1.35 9.29 5.59
C TRP A 291 -0.88 10.77 5.68
N THR A 292 -0.83 11.33 6.88
CA THR A 292 -0.35 12.70 7.11
C THR A 292 1.06 12.90 6.59
N ILE A 293 1.99 11.99 6.91
CA ILE A 293 3.38 12.03 6.45
C ILE A 293 3.44 11.97 4.92
N CYS A 294 2.71 11.03 4.30
CA CYS A 294 2.67 10.90 2.84
C CYS A 294 2.10 12.15 2.17
N LYS A 295 1.01 12.71 2.69
CA LYS A 295 0.40 13.91 2.09
C LYS A 295 1.28 15.14 2.20
N LEU A 296 2.05 15.30 3.27
CA LEU A 296 2.98 16.43 3.42
C LEU A 296 4.25 16.27 2.59
N SER A 297 4.74 15.05 2.38
CA SER A 297 5.93 14.81 1.58
C SER A 297 5.61 14.76 0.08
N ALA A 298 6.20 15.67 -0.69
CA ALA A 298 6.12 15.64 -2.15
C ALA A 298 6.92 14.47 -2.74
N THR A 299 7.98 14.05 -2.06
CA THR A 299 8.75 12.85 -2.42
C THR A 299 7.88 11.60 -2.41
N LEU A 300 6.98 11.46 -1.41
CA LEU A 300 6.11 10.30 -1.28
C LEU A 300 4.84 10.43 -2.12
N SER A 301 4.16 11.59 -2.07
CA SER A 301 2.85 11.75 -2.71
C SER A 301 2.89 12.19 -4.16
N TRP A 302 3.98 12.81 -4.63
CA TRP A 302 4.13 13.28 -6.01
C TRP A 302 5.31 12.65 -6.74
N LEU A 303 6.07 11.79 -6.03
CA LEU A 303 7.30 11.19 -6.56
C LEU A 303 8.26 12.25 -7.10
N ASP A 304 8.23 13.44 -6.46
CA ASP A 304 9.08 14.58 -6.81
C ASP A 304 10.52 14.34 -6.33
N THR A 305 11.47 14.96 -7.01
CA THR A 305 12.89 14.91 -6.67
C THR A 305 13.43 16.34 -6.60
N PHE A 306 14.34 16.58 -5.68
CA PHE A 306 14.87 17.90 -5.41
C PHE A 306 16.35 18.00 -5.78
N THR A 307 16.76 19.19 -6.22
CA THR A 307 18.15 19.50 -6.58
C THR A 307 18.81 20.48 -5.59
N SER A 308 18.02 21.19 -4.80
CA SER A 308 18.50 22.13 -3.80
C SER A 308 17.67 22.12 -2.53
N ILE A 309 18.26 22.55 -1.43
CA ILE A 309 17.57 22.70 -0.15
C ILE A 309 16.45 23.74 -0.20
N GLU A 310 16.62 24.78 -1.00
CA GLU A 310 15.62 25.84 -1.19
C GLU A 310 14.35 25.30 -1.84
N GLU A 311 14.48 24.38 -2.80
CA GLU A 311 13.34 23.69 -3.41
C GLU A 311 12.58 22.84 -2.41
N VAL A 312 13.30 22.09 -1.57
CA VAL A 312 12.69 21.28 -0.50
C VAL A 312 11.94 22.17 0.47
N MET A 313 12.59 23.21 0.99
CA MET A 313 11.97 24.13 1.97
C MET A 313 10.70 24.78 1.39
N ARG A 314 10.75 25.23 0.13
CA ARG A 314 9.58 25.77 -0.56
C ARG A 314 8.46 24.74 -0.68
N SER A 315 8.80 23.50 -1.05
CA SER A 315 7.83 22.41 -1.16
C SER A 315 7.18 22.15 0.20
N CYS A 316 7.95 21.95 1.26
CA CYS A 316 7.46 21.71 2.61
C CYS A 316 6.50 22.82 3.08
N MET A 317 6.88 24.09 2.88
CA MET A 317 6.04 25.24 3.26
C MET A 317 4.73 25.29 2.46
N ARG A 318 4.79 25.14 1.14
CA ARG A 318 3.57 25.12 0.30
C ARG A 318 2.63 23.99 0.70
N ARG A 319 3.18 22.77 0.87
CA ARG A 319 2.41 21.59 1.25
C ARG A 319 1.74 21.78 2.62
N SER A 320 2.47 22.29 3.60
CA SER A 320 1.94 22.51 4.95
C SER A 320 0.83 23.56 5.01
N LEU A 321 0.73 24.44 4.04
CA LEU A 321 -0.34 25.44 3.94
C LEU A 321 -1.55 24.96 3.12
N CYS A 322 -1.43 23.85 2.40
CA CYS A 322 -2.49 23.33 1.54
C CYS A 322 -3.21 22.08 2.09
N PHE A 323 -2.52 21.23 2.83
CA PHE A 323 -3.01 19.88 3.09
C PHE A 323 -3.33 19.48 4.53
N PRO A 324 -2.60 19.90 5.57
CA PRO A 324 -2.82 19.38 6.90
C PRO A 324 -4.00 20.03 7.60
N LEU A 325 -4.26 19.53 8.81
CA LEU A 325 -5.31 20.04 9.69
C LEU A 325 -5.09 21.53 10.04
N TYR A 326 -3.82 21.93 10.24
CA TYR A 326 -3.45 23.30 10.62
C TYR A 326 -2.60 23.97 9.56
N ARG A 327 -3.13 25.01 8.91
CA ARG A 327 -2.46 25.75 7.83
C ARG A 327 -1.82 27.03 8.35
N HIS A 328 -0.85 26.88 9.24
CA HIS A 328 -0.28 28.01 9.94
C HIS A 328 1.23 28.16 9.66
N TRP A 329 1.63 29.37 9.22
CA TRP A 329 3.01 29.67 8.84
C TRP A 329 4.03 29.43 9.97
N GLN A 330 3.73 29.86 11.20
CA GLN A 330 4.65 29.71 12.33
C GLN A 330 4.83 28.25 12.71
N LEU A 331 3.74 27.43 12.67
CA LEU A 331 3.82 26.01 12.89
C LEU A 331 4.76 25.36 11.86
N SER A 332 4.54 25.65 10.58
CA SER A 332 5.38 25.13 9.50
C SER A 332 6.85 25.51 9.66
N THR A 333 7.11 26.75 10.07
CA THR A 333 8.48 27.24 10.36
C THR A 333 9.10 26.52 11.56
N THR A 334 8.30 26.22 12.59
CA THR A 334 8.74 25.48 13.78
C THR A 334 9.09 24.04 13.41
N VAL A 335 8.29 23.40 12.57
CA VAL A 335 8.56 22.05 12.04
C VAL A 335 9.86 22.02 11.23
N LEU A 336 10.13 23.03 10.40
CA LEU A 336 11.41 23.13 9.67
C LEU A 336 12.61 23.22 10.63
N LYS A 337 12.47 23.92 11.76
CA LYS A 337 13.52 23.96 12.79
C LYS A 337 13.70 22.59 13.43
N ASP A 338 12.63 21.85 13.64
CA ASP A 338 12.69 20.49 14.15
C ASP A 338 13.45 19.56 13.21
N VAL A 339 13.16 19.61 11.90
CA VAL A 339 13.92 18.85 10.88
C VAL A 339 15.41 19.16 10.98
N SER A 340 15.79 20.44 11.11
CA SER A 340 17.19 20.83 11.26
C SER A 340 17.82 20.23 12.53
N ARG A 341 17.07 20.11 13.62
CA ARG A 341 17.52 19.50 14.88
C ARG A 341 17.69 18.00 14.74
N ILE A 342 16.69 17.31 14.14
CA ILE A 342 16.76 15.87 13.87
C ILE A 342 17.99 15.55 13.03
N MET A 343 18.26 16.33 12.00
CA MET A 343 19.44 16.14 11.16
C MET A 343 20.74 16.40 11.91
N ALA A 344 20.78 17.37 12.81
CA ALA A 344 21.97 17.69 13.60
C ALA A 344 22.26 16.63 14.67
N SER A 345 21.23 15.98 15.21
CA SER A 345 21.38 14.95 16.26
C SER A 345 21.76 13.56 15.72
N GLY A 346 21.41 13.26 14.47
CA GLY A 346 21.52 11.90 13.92
C GLY A 346 22.47 11.70 12.74
N ILE A 347 22.97 12.78 12.13
CA ILE A 347 23.76 12.67 10.90
C ILE A 347 25.09 13.40 11.10
N SER A 348 26.07 12.72 11.70
CA SER A 348 27.46 13.06 11.41
C SER A 348 27.83 12.36 10.10
N TRP A 349 27.96 13.12 9.05
CA TRP A 349 28.43 12.71 7.74
C TRP A 349 29.88 12.23 7.76
#